data_fad5d8b8adec68d29933cc764cc62e09
#
_entry.id   fad5d8b8adec68d29933cc764cc62e09
#
_cell.length_a   1.000
_cell.length_b   1.000
_cell.length_c   1.000
_cell.angle_alpha   90.00
_cell.angle_beta   90.00
_cell.angle_gamma   90.00
#
_symmetry.space_group_name_H-M   'P 1'
#
loop_
_entity.id
_entity.type
_entity.pdbx_description
1 polymer ?
#
loop_
_entity_poly.entity_id
_entity_poly.type
_entity_poly.pdbx_seq_one_letter_code
_entity_poly.pdbx_strand_id
1 'polypeptide(L)'
;MVTKPNIIPGFLFCHLLFLLCVDRYCYSQKTCSECGSIKVPYPLSTNPDCGDPDYSLHCDPSSKKLYVDALNGSYYLVLQIMALNQRMLVQPSPWLPGKCVTQDMVVSEGLWLNQSLPFNITSSNTIFLFNCSPRLLVSPLNCTPSSLCHRYLESSGHVDTNRALQCADKLNLCCTFVAGGTPSAYKIRLHSSGCKAFRSILHLDINQPANQWEEGLEIQWAPPLEPICRTQLDCSQASKCSPTGSNGLSRCLCNRGYYWDHVLGTCSRKKRNTKAGLRLKVSVGVISFFLVAVVIAIITVKRSCKFSEQEKLTKAREDMLKKNDGKSARMFHLKEVKKATKGFSKDRVLGSGGFGEVYKGELEDGTVVAVKSAKVGNIKSTEQVLNEVGILSQVNHKNLVRLLGYCVEAEQPLMLYEYISNGTLSDHLHGKFSTFLDWKTRLRIALQTAEALTYLHSAAHTPIYHRDVKSTNILLDDDFNAKVADFGLSRLACPGLSHVSTCAQGTLGYLDPEYYRNYQLTDKSDVYSYGVVLLELLTSQKAIDFSRDQDGVNLAIYVSVRANNGAIMEVVDQRLFSKEPAGNILASIKLFLELGLACLREKKGDRPAMKDVVQELHCIIQVLDHEVVQN
;
A
#
# COMPACT_ATOMS: atom_id res chain seq x y z
N MET A 1 -57.94 -7.90 -72.58
CA MET A 1 -56.62 -7.27 -72.43
C MET A 1 -56.79 -6.10 -71.48
N VAL A 2 -56.55 -6.33 -70.22
CA VAL A 2 -56.52 -5.28 -69.22
C VAL A 2 -55.48 -5.64 -68.23
N THR A 3 -54.46 -4.85 -68.18
CA THR A 3 -53.28 -4.94 -67.33
C THR A 3 -53.62 -4.50 -65.87
N LYS A 4 -53.25 -5.32 -64.88
CA LYS A 4 -53.27 -4.96 -63.45
C LYS A 4 -52.10 -4.07 -63.13
N PRO A 5 -52.24 -3.04 -62.28
CA PRO A 5 -51.14 -2.29 -61.73
C PRO A 5 -50.61 -2.99 -60.46
N ASN A 6 -49.30 -3.15 -60.39
CA ASN A 6 -48.55 -3.52 -59.18
C ASN A 6 -48.53 -2.35 -58.20
N ILE A 7 -49.21 -2.50 -57.08
CA ILE A 7 -49.04 -1.64 -55.90
C ILE A 7 -48.58 -2.58 -54.80
N ILE A 8 -47.30 -2.55 -54.44
CA ILE A 8 -46.74 -2.83 -53.13
C ILE A 8 -45.19 -2.86 -53.26
N PRO A 9 -44.49 -1.74 -53.02
CA PRO A 9 -43.38 -1.82 -52.08
C PRO A 9 -43.31 -0.72 -51.02
N GLY A 10 -44.22 0.28 -51.06
CA GLY A 10 -44.13 1.40 -50.09
C GLY A 10 -44.57 1.09 -48.68
N PHE A 11 -45.52 0.15 -48.50
CA PHE A 11 -46.05 -0.16 -47.16
C PHE A 11 -45.09 -1.03 -46.32
N LEU A 12 -44.29 -1.90 -46.93
CA LEU A 12 -43.28 -2.67 -46.19
C LEU A 12 -42.10 -1.80 -45.74
N PHE A 13 -41.75 -0.83 -46.54
CA PHE A 13 -40.63 0.08 -46.19
C PHE A 13 -41.02 1.08 -45.07
N CYS A 14 -42.27 1.56 -45.04
CA CYS A 14 -42.80 2.36 -43.94
C CYS A 14 -42.97 1.55 -42.66
N HIS A 15 -43.39 0.27 -42.71
CA HIS A 15 -43.47 -0.58 -41.54
C HIS A 15 -42.08 -0.97 -40.99
N LEU A 16 -41.08 -1.19 -41.87
CA LEU A 16 -39.70 -1.41 -41.44
C LEU A 16 -39.06 -0.16 -40.85
N LEU A 17 -39.33 1.02 -41.42
CA LEU A 17 -38.88 2.31 -40.86
C LEU A 17 -39.61 2.64 -39.55
N PHE A 18 -40.92 2.28 -39.43
CA PHE A 18 -41.65 2.46 -38.17
C PHE A 18 -41.17 1.50 -37.07
N LEU A 19 -40.83 0.24 -37.42
CA LEU A 19 -40.25 -0.73 -36.51
C LEU A 19 -38.81 -0.35 -36.12
N LEU A 20 -38.04 0.27 -37.04
CA LEU A 20 -36.70 0.80 -36.72
C LEU A 20 -36.73 2.14 -35.95
N CYS A 21 -37.85 2.91 -36.07
CA CYS A 21 -38.06 4.08 -35.26
C CYS A 21 -38.70 3.79 -33.90
N VAL A 22 -39.51 2.71 -33.78
CA VAL A 22 -40.11 2.30 -32.49
C VAL A 22 -39.08 1.66 -31.56
N ASP A 23 -38.05 1.00 -32.09
CA ASP A 23 -36.91 0.53 -31.27
C ASP A 23 -35.94 1.65 -30.83
N ARG A 24 -36.11 2.89 -31.34
CA ARG A 24 -35.38 4.06 -30.88
C ARG A 24 -36.14 4.97 -29.90
N TYR A 25 -37.43 4.70 -29.69
CA TYR A 25 -38.23 5.43 -28.70
C TYR A 25 -38.56 4.45 -27.56
N CYS A 26 -37.67 4.36 -26.63
CA CYS A 26 -37.88 4.11 -25.21
C CYS A 26 -36.59 3.54 -24.60
N TYR A 27 -35.73 4.33 -24.35
CA TYR A 27 -34.87 4.41 -23.19
C TYR A 27 -33.88 5.53 -23.46
N SER A 28 -34.38 6.74 -23.28
CA SER A 28 -33.50 7.90 -23.13
C SER A 28 -32.61 7.58 -21.92
N GLN A 29 -31.37 7.28 -22.22
CA GLN A 29 -30.30 7.21 -21.25
C GLN A 29 -30.48 8.31 -20.23
N LYS A 30 -30.33 7.97 -18.96
CA LYS A 30 -30.13 8.95 -17.89
C LYS A 30 -28.78 9.70 -18.01
N THR A 31 -28.23 9.83 -19.20
CA THR A 31 -27.08 10.72 -19.45
C THR A 31 -27.58 12.14 -19.56
N CYS A 32 -26.93 13.03 -18.83
CA CYS A 32 -27.25 14.44 -18.87
C CYS A 32 -26.84 15.08 -20.20
N SER A 33 -27.48 16.23 -20.54
CA SER A 33 -27.02 17.09 -21.63
C SER A 33 -25.60 17.59 -21.35
N GLU A 34 -24.86 17.90 -22.40
CA GLU A 34 -23.53 18.48 -22.28
C GLU A 34 -23.59 19.83 -21.58
N CYS A 35 -22.61 20.11 -20.72
CA CYS A 35 -22.42 21.42 -20.11
C CYS A 35 -21.25 22.12 -20.79
N GLY A 36 -21.56 23.07 -21.66
CA GLY A 36 -20.57 23.68 -22.55
C GLY A 36 -19.97 22.65 -23.52
N SER A 37 -18.65 22.43 -23.41
CA SER A 37 -17.93 21.43 -24.20
C SER A 37 -17.75 20.09 -23.48
N ILE A 38 -18.21 19.98 -22.23
CA ILE A 38 -17.98 18.79 -21.38
C ILE A 38 -19.19 17.88 -21.46
N LYS A 39 -18.99 16.64 -21.91
CA LYS A 39 -19.98 15.57 -21.82
C LYS A 39 -20.10 15.09 -20.38
N VAL A 40 -21.35 14.93 -19.92
CA VAL A 40 -21.66 14.44 -18.58
C VAL A 40 -22.11 12.99 -18.67
N PRO A 41 -21.19 12.03 -18.54
CA PRO A 41 -21.52 10.61 -18.63
C PRO A 41 -22.21 10.12 -17.36
N TYR A 42 -22.99 9.05 -17.46
CA TYR A 42 -23.50 8.35 -16.29
C TYR A 42 -22.32 7.85 -15.41
N PRO A 43 -22.37 7.94 -14.08
CA PRO A 43 -23.53 8.27 -13.23
C PRO A 43 -23.71 9.77 -12.94
N LEU A 44 -22.83 10.63 -13.44
CA LEU A 44 -22.84 12.05 -13.11
C LEU A 44 -24.15 12.71 -13.49
N SER A 45 -24.67 13.57 -12.61
CA SER A 45 -25.97 14.24 -12.74
C SER A 45 -25.83 15.75 -12.67
N THR A 46 -26.49 16.48 -13.57
CA THR A 46 -26.59 17.95 -13.54
C THR A 46 -27.98 18.47 -13.22
N ASN A 47 -28.98 17.57 -13.14
CA ASN A 47 -30.34 17.88 -12.72
C ASN A 47 -31.04 16.58 -12.26
N PRO A 48 -32.16 16.64 -11.54
CA PRO A 48 -32.86 15.46 -11.00
C PRO A 48 -33.36 14.45 -12.05
N ASP A 49 -33.49 14.86 -13.30
CA ASP A 49 -34.09 14.07 -14.38
C ASP A 49 -33.03 13.26 -15.17
N CYS A 50 -31.74 13.48 -14.92
CA CYS A 50 -30.66 12.78 -15.60
C CYS A 50 -29.57 12.35 -14.62
N GLY A 51 -28.78 11.30 -14.98
CA GLY A 51 -27.73 10.75 -14.15
C GLY A 51 -28.26 10.06 -12.89
N ASP A 52 -27.43 10.00 -11.87
CA ASP A 52 -27.75 9.50 -10.54
C ASP A 52 -27.64 10.70 -9.55
N PRO A 53 -28.70 11.05 -8.81
CA PRO A 53 -28.70 12.20 -7.91
C PRO A 53 -27.58 12.19 -6.87
N ASP A 54 -27.10 11.00 -6.48
CA ASP A 54 -25.97 10.84 -5.54
C ASP A 54 -24.64 11.35 -6.14
N TYR A 55 -24.56 11.51 -7.49
CA TYR A 55 -23.38 11.97 -8.23
C TYR A 55 -23.56 13.38 -8.80
N SER A 56 -24.16 14.25 -8.01
CA SER A 56 -24.57 15.60 -8.40
C SER A 56 -23.38 16.49 -8.75
N LEU A 57 -23.50 17.18 -9.89
CA LEU A 57 -22.64 18.27 -10.36
C LEU A 57 -23.49 19.49 -10.66
N HIS A 58 -22.89 20.66 -10.62
CA HIS A 58 -23.57 21.92 -10.95
C HIS A 58 -23.14 22.43 -12.33
N CYS A 59 -24.10 22.59 -13.26
CA CYS A 59 -23.86 23.25 -14.54
C CYS A 59 -24.42 24.67 -14.49
N ASP A 60 -23.53 25.67 -14.56
CA ASP A 60 -23.98 27.08 -14.61
C ASP A 60 -24.55 27.41 -15.99
N PRO A 61 -25.84 27.79 -16.08
CA PRO A 61 -26.50 28.09 -17.36
C PRO A 61 -25.90 29.29 -18.09
N SER A 62 -25.33 30.25 -17.37
CA SER A 62 -24.81 31.49 -17.90
C SER A 62 -23.43 31.35 -18.51
N SER A 63 -22.51 30.72 -17.76
CA SER A 63 -21.12 30.50 -18.18
C SER A 63 -20.90 29.20 -18.95
N LYS A 64 -21.87 28.27 -18.95
CA LYS A 64 -21.78 26.91 -19.50
C LYS A 64 -20.57 26.13 -18.95
N LYS A 65 -20.25 26.38 -17.69
CA LYS A 65 -19.18 25.71 -16.96
C LYS A 65 -19.74 24.69 -15.97
N LEU A 66 -19.04 23.55 -15.85
CA LEU A 66 -19.42 22.47 -14.96
C LEU A 66 -18.60 22.54 -13.68
N TYR A 67 -19.25 22.31 -12.54
CA TYR A 67 -18.64 22.39 -11.21
C TYR A 67 -19.00 21.18 -10.36
N VAL A 68 -18.09 20.81 -9.44
CA VAL A 68 -18.34 19.86 -8.36
C VAL A 68 -18.44 20.61 -7.03
N ASP A 69 -19.38 20.21 -6.19
CA ASP A 69 -19.58 20.81 -4.87
C ASP A 69 -18.39 20.57 -3.94
N ALA A 70 -17.95 21.64 -3.31
CA ALA A 70 -17.00 21.66 -2.22
C ALA A 70 -17.67 22.08 -0.90
N LEU A 71 -16.90 22.36 0.13
CA LEU A 71 -17.43 22.76 1.42
C LEU A 71 -17.94 24.21 1.39
N ASN A 72 -18.95 24.52 2.22
CA ASN A 72 -19.47 25.87 2.46
C ASN A 72 -20.00 26.59 1.19
N GLY A 73 -20.57 25.84 0.25
CA GLY A 73 -21.13 26.42 -0.98
C GLY A 73 -20.09 26.88 -1.99
N SER A 74 -18.83 26.51 -1.84
CA SER A 74 -17.81 26.68 -2.86
C SER A 74 -17.89 25.57 -3.92
N TYR A 75 -17.35 25.85 -5.11
CA TYR A 75 -17.39 24.94 -6.26
C TYR A 75 -16.04 24.85 -6.93
N TYR A 76 -15.64 23.62 -7.32
CA TYR A 76 -14.47 23.39 -8.15
C TYR A 76 -14.86 23.26 -9.61
N LEU A 77 -14.20 24.02 -10.48
CA LEU A 77 -14.42 23.94 -11.91
C LEU A 77 -13.95 22.58 -12.45
N VAL A 78 -14.82 21.85 -13.13
CA VAL A 78 -14.47 20.62 -13.83
C VAL A 78 -13.78 20.97 -15.14
N LEU A 79 -12.54 20.51 -15.31
CA LEU A 79 -11.75 20.71 -16.52
C LEU A 79 -11.95 19.56 -17.51
N GLN A 80 -12.01 18.32 -17.02
CA GLN A 80 -12.10 17.11 -17.84
C GLN A 80 -12.76 15.97 -17.07
N ILE A 81 -13.50 15.11 -17.77
CA ILE A 81 -14.09 13.88 -17.25
C ILE A 81 -13.54 12.67 -18.01
N MET A 82 -12.98 11.73 -17.28
CA MET A 82 -12.42 10.46 -17.77
C MET A 82 -13.33 9.30 -17.33
N ALA A 83 -14.46 9.14 -18.02
CA ALA A 83 -15.55 8.23 -17.63
C ALA A 83 -15.09 6.77 -17.46
N LEU A 84 -14.24 6.26 -18.36
CA LEU A 84 -13.74 4.88 -18.31
C LEU A 84 -12.90 4.58 -17.07
N ASN A 85 -12.23 5.60 -16.53
CA ASN A 85 -11.37 5.48 -15.36
C ASN A 85 -12.09 5.93 -14.08
N GLN A 86 -13.35 6.41 -14.19
CA GLN A 86 -14.13 6.96 -13.08
C GLN A 86 -13.41 8.11 -12.38
N ARG A 87 -12.77 8.99 -13.15
CA ARG A 87 -11.98 10.13 -12.66
C ARG A 87 -12.38 11.42 -13.36
N MET A 88 -12.22 12.51 -12.65
CA MET A 88 -12.33 13.85 -13.22
C MET A 88 -11.23 14.75 -12.71
N LEU A 89 -10.82 15.67 -13.55
CA LEU A 89 -9.89 16.72 -13.22
C LEU A 89 -10.66 17.97 -12.89
N VAL A 90 -10.40 18.52 -11.70
CA VAL A 90 -11.03 19.76 -11.23
C VAL A 90 -9.97 20.80 -10.91
N GLN A 91 -10.33 22.05 -11.07
CA GLN A 91 -9.48 23.17 -10.70
C GLN A 91 -9.98 23.74 -9.37
N PRO A 92 -9.13 23.76 -8.32
CA PRO A 92 -9.41 24.50 -7.10
C PRO A 92 -9.60 26.00 -7.39
N SER A 93 -10.28 26.69 -6.48
CA SER A 93 -10.50 28.12 -6.63
C SER A 93 -9.21 28.90 -6.86
N PRO A 94 -9.20 29.88 -7.76
CA PRO A 94 -8.01 30.70 -8.02
C PRO A 94 -7.65 31.54 -6.79
N TRP A 95 -6.37 31.94 -6.71
CA TRP A 95 -5.93 32.91 -5.71
C TRP A 95 -6.69 34.22 -5.84
N LEU A 96 -7.31 34.65 -4.76
CA LEU A 96 -8.03 35.93 -4.76
C LEU A 96 -7.09 37.08 -4.34
N PRO A 97 -7.15 38.23 -5.00
CA PRO A 97 -6.41 39.42 -4.60
C PRO A 97 -6.68 39.80 -3.13
N GLY A 98 -5.63 40.00 -2.34
CA GLY A 98 -5.74 40.41 -0.94
C GLY A 98 -6.20 39.32 0.04
N LYS A 99 -6.39 38.07 -0.41
CA LYS A 99 -6.70 36.93 0.44
C LYS A 99 -5.55 35.91 0.40
N CYS A 100 -5.08 35.52 1.56
CA CYS A 100 -4.01 34.55 1.73
C CYS A 100 -4.53 33.10 1.74
N VAL A 101 -5.83 32.90 1.91
CA VAL A 101 -6.50 31.61 1.97
C VAL A 101 -7.47 31.53 0.80
N THR A 102 -7.52 30.38 0.10
CA THR A 102 -8.53 30.15 -0.95
C THR A 102 -9.92 30.08 -0.31
N GLN A 103 -10.96 30.30 -1.10
CA GLN A 103 -12.34 30.22 -0.60
C GLN A 103 -12.70 28.86 -0.01
N ASP A 104 -12.03 27.81 -0.49
CA ASP A 104 -12.27 26.42 -0.09
C ASP A 104 -11.48 25.98 1.14
N MET A 105 -10.64 26.87 1.68
CA MET A 105 -9.83 26.60 2.87
C MET A 105 -10.43 27.33 4.06
N VAL A 106 -11.01 26.59 4.98
CA VAL A 106 -11.29 27.10 6.30
C VAL A 106 -9.97 27.09 7.09
N VAL A 107 -9.68 28.18 7.82
CA VAL A 107 -8.40 28.44 8.48
C VAL A 107 -7.88 27.27 9.35
N SER A 108 -8.78 26.39 9.82
CA SER A 108 -8.45 25.23 10.65
C SER A 108 -8.62 23.87 9.95
N GLU A 109 -9.13 23.80 8.73
CA GLU A 109 -9.66 22.54 8.21
C GLU A 109 -9.12 22.12 6.82
N GLY A 110 -8.67 23.04 5.98
CA GLY A 110 -8.07 22.77 4.67
C GLY A 110 -9.06 22.55 3.53
N LEU A 111 -8.64 21.81 2.52
CA LEU A 111 -9.42 21.47 1.33
C LEU A 111 -10.43 20.36 1.62
N TRP A 112 -11.70 20.57 1.29
CA TRP A 112 -12.76 19.60 1.49
C TRP A 112 -13.61 19.43 0.24
N LEU A 113 -13.90 18.16 -0.10
CA LEU A 113 -15.01 17.80 -0.96
C LEU A 113 -16.26 17.60 -0.10
N ASN A 114 -17.42 17.72 -0.72
CA ASN A 114 -18.69 17.43 -0.05
C ASN A 114 -18.75 15.92 0.32
N GLN A 115 -18.87 15.62 1.62
CA GLN A 115 -18.87 14.24 2.16
C GLN A 115 -20.11 13.44 1.77
N SER A 116 -21.21 14.12 1.43
CA SER A 116 -22.44 13.46 0.99
C SER A 116 -22.35 12.95 -0.45
N LEU A 117 -21.35 13.41 -1.23
CA LEU A 117 -21.13 12.99 -2.60
C LEU A 117 -20.06 11.89 -2.67
N PRO A 118 -20.16 10.94 -3.60
CA PRO A 118 -19.28 9.78 -3.70
C PRO A 118 -17.93 10.08 -4.36
N PHE A 119 -17.36 11.26 -4.10
CA PHE A 119 -16.09 11.71 -4.68
C PHE A 119 -14.94 11.64 -3.69
N ASN A 120 -13.79 11.14 -4.13
CA ASN A 120 -12.57 11.01 -3.35
C ASN A 120 -11.37 11.59 -4.10
N ILE A 121 -10.42 12.17 -3.35
CA ILE A 121 -9.15 12.67 -3.90
C ILE A 121 -8.25 11.48 -4.22
N THR A 122 -7.65 11.45 -5.42
CA THR A 122 -6.76 10.36 -5.85
C THR A 122 -5.33 10.54 -5.32
N SER A 123 -4.55 9.44 -5.33
CA SER A 123 -3.13 9.46 -5.00
C SER A 123 -2.23 10.06 -6.09
N SER A 124 -2.79 10.46 -7.23
CA SER A 124 -2.08 11.17 -8.30
C SER A 124 -1.74 12.62 -7.93
N ASN A 125 -2.35 13.14 -6.84
CA ASN A 125 -2.19 14.52 -6.44
C ASN A 125 -1.02 14.71 -5.49
N THR A 126 -0.13 15.65 -5.82
CA THR A 126 0.87 16.19 -4.90
C THR A 126 0.46 17.61 -4.51
N ILE A 127 0.23 17.83 -3.22
CA ILE A 127 -0.23 19.11 -2.68
C ILE A 127 0.97 19.90 -2.17
N PHE A 128 1.11 21.11 -2.64
CA PHE A 128 2.01 22.11 -2.07
C PHE A 128 1.23 23.00 -1.13
N LEU A 129 1.75 23.15 0.08
CA LEU A 129 1.17 23.95 1.14
C LEU A 129 2.09 25.13 1.43
N PHE A 130 1.56 26.34 1.38
CA PHE A 130 2.34 27.58 1.49
C PHE A 130 2.09 28.29 2.82
N ASN A 131 3.09 29.02 3.27
CA ASN A 131 3.04 29.85 4.49
C ASN A 131 2.64 29.03 5.71
N CYS A 132 3.27 27.88 5.85
CA CYS A 132 3.02 26.95 6.94
C CYS A 132 3.72 27.39 8.22
N SER A 133 3.10 27.09 9.38
CA SER A 133 3.71 27.31 10.68
C SER A 133 4.93 26.40 10.89
N PRO A 134 6.02 26.87 11.51
CA PRO A 134 7.16 26.03 11.89
C PRO A 134 6.81 24.83 12.78
N ARG A 135 5.69 24.88 13.49
CA ARG A 135 5.17 23.76 14.30
C ARG A 135 4.76 22.54 13.46
N LEU A 136 4.53 22.70 12.16
CA LEU A 136 4.22 21.62 11.22
C LEU A 136 5.46 20.81 10.81
N LEU A 137 6.66 21.21 11.17
CA LEU A 137 7.89 20.44 10.90
C LEU A 137 7.88 19.04 11.52
N VAL A 138 7.04 18.80 12.52
CA VAL A 138 6.85 17.50 13.19
C VAL A 138 5.79 16.62 12.49
N SER A 139 5.11 17.16 11.48
CA SER A 139 4.05 16.47 10.71
C SER A 139 4.64 15.54 9.62
N PRO A 140 3.85 14.62 9.04
CA PRO A 140 4.25 13.85 7.86
C PRO A 140 4.46 14.69 6.60
N LEU A 141 4.49 16.01 6.71
CA LEU A 141 4.72 16.96 5.63
C LEU A 141 6.22 17.15 5.41
N ASN A 142 6.65 17.13 4.15
CA ASN A 142 8.02 17.51 3.80
C ASN A 142 8.10 19.03 3.63
N CYS A 143 8.62 19.73 4.63
CA CYS A 143 8.77 21.18 4.66
C CYS A 143 10.24 21.62 4.61
N THR A 144 11.17 20.75 4.24
CA THR A 144 12.60 21.09 4.14
C THR A 144 12.86 22.09 3.02
N PRO A 145 13.93 22.89 3.08
CA PRO A 145 14.34 23.79 1.98
C PRO A 145 14.57 23.06 0.65
N SER A 146 14.87 21.76 0.67
CA SER A 146 15.02 20.92 -0.52
C SER A 146 13.71 20.28 -0.99
N SER A 147 12.56 20.60 -0.40
CA SER A 147 11.28 20.04 -0.79
C SER A 147 10.88 20.47 -2.20
N LEU A 148 10.03 19.67 -2.85
CA LEU A 148 9.50 19.97 -4.17
C LEU A 148 8.69 21.28 -4.18
N CYS A 149 8.06 21.61 -3.04
CA CYS A 149 7.37 22.88 -2.86
C CYS A 149 8.32 24.07 -2.94
N HIS A 150 9.52 24.01 -2.32
CA HIS A 150 10.51 25.08 -2.43
C HIS A 150 11.05 25.21 -3.85
N ARG A 151 11.31 24.08 -4.54
CA ARG A 151 11.70 24.07 -5.97
C ARG A 151 10.65 24.75 -6.85
N TYR A 152 9.35 24.54 -6.57
CA TYR A 152 8.26 25.20 -7.28
C TYR A 152 8.30 26.73 -7.07
N LEU A 153 8.58 27.19 -5.84
CA LEU A 153 8.71 28.62 -5.53
C LEU A 153 9.92 29.27 -6.19
N GLU A 154 11.04 28.54 -6.29
CA GLU A 154 12.29 29.02 -6.88
C GLU A 154 12.23 29.10 -8.41
N SER A 155 11.37 28.31 -9.05
CA SER A 155 11.15 28.37 -10.49
C SER A 155 10.45 29.69 -10.85
N SER A 156 11.25 30.72 -11.08
CA SER A 156 10.84 32.10 -11.37
C SER A 156 9.87 32.19 -12.53
N GLY A 157 8.68 32.75 -12.30
CA GLY A 157 7.72 33.13 -13.34
C GLY A 157 6.26 32.98 -13.00
N HIS A 158 5.90 32.30 -11.92
CA HIS A 158 4.49 32.18 -11.55
C HIS A 158 4.00 33.38 -10.75
N VAL A 159 3.12 34.17 -11.35
CA VAL A 159 2.44 35.33 -10.69
C VAL A 159 1.77 34.92 -9.39
N ASP A 160 1.29 33.69 -9.31
CA ASP A 160 0.60 33.15 -8.13
C ASP A 160 1.53 32.79 -6.98
N THR A 161 2.78 32.40 -7.25
CA THR A 161 3.76 32.10 -6.19
C THR A 161 4.19 33.36 -5.44
N ASN A 162 4.31 34.49 -6.15
CA ASN A 162 4.58 35.79 -5.53
C ASN A 162 3.46 36.20 -4.57
N ARG A 163 2.19 35.86 -4.87
CA ARG A 163 1.05 36.14 -3.97
C ARG A 163 1.08 35.23 -2.74
N ALA A 164 1.49 33.97 -2.89
CA ALA A 164 1.67 33.08 -1.74
C ALA A 164 2.77 33.59 -0.78
N LEU A 165 3.86 34.11 -1.33
CA LEU A 165 4.94 34.71 -0.56
C LEU A 165 4.53 36.00 0.15
N GLN A 166 3.64 36.81 -0.45
CA GLN A 166 3.11 38.05 0.16
C GLN A 166 2.23 37.77 1.39
N CYS A 167 1.70 36.54 1.51
CA CYS A 167 0.92 36.13 2.68
C CYS A 167 1.79 35.74 3.88
N ALA A 168 3.11 35.78 3.77
CA ALA A 168 4.02 35.27 4.79
C ALA A 168 4.33 36.31 5.86
N ASP A 169 4.07 35.98 7.12
CA ASP A 169 4.74 36.59 8.25
C ASP A 169 6.14 35.96 8.39
N LYS A 170 7.16 36.58 7.81
CA LYS A 170 8.60 36.38 8.01
C LYS A 170 9.26 34.99 7.95
N LEU A 171 8.51 33.88 7.89
CA LEU A 171 9.02 32.51 7.78
C LEU A 171 8.26 31.75 6.69
N ASN A 172 8.77 31.82 5.46
CA ASN A 172 8.20 31.18 4.27
C ASN A 172 8.39 29.66 4.27
N LEU A 173 7.65 28.94 5.12
CA LEU A 173 7.69 27.49 5.12
C LEU A 173 6.75 26.95 4.04
N CYS A 174 7.31 26.15 3.14
CA CYS A 174 6.61 25.50 2.03
C CYS A 174 6.72 23.99 2.19
N CYS A 175 5.57 23.31 2.19
CA CYS A 175 5.51 21.89 2.49
C CYS A 175 4.92 21.09 1.33
N THR A 176 5.42 19.88 1.10
CA THR A 176 4.92 18.93 0.11
C THR A 176 4.16 17.80 0.79
N PHE A 177 2.99 17.45 0.26
CA PHE A 177 2.16 16.35 0.74
C PHE A 177 1.56 15.58 -0.45
N VAL A 178 1.67 14.24 -0.46
CA VAL A 178 0.99 13.38 -1.45
C VAL A 178 -0.38 13.00 -0.91
N ALA A 179 -1.43 13.40 -1.62
CA ALA A 179 -2.82 13.24 -1.18
C ALA A 179 -3.46 11.95 -1.72
N GLY A 180 -4.54 11.52 -1.08
CA GLY A 180 -5.49 10.55 -1.61
C GLY A 180 -5.14 9.08 -1.44
N GLY A 181 -5.83 8.26 -2.22
CA GLY A 181 -5.60 6.80 -2.28
C GLY A 181 -6.39 5.97 -1.28
N THR A 182 -7.24 6.57 -0.42
CA THR A 182 -8.15 5.86 0.48
C THR A 182 -9.61 6.23 0.19
N PRO A 183 -10.59 5.36 0.51
CA PRO A 183 -12.01 5.67 0.35
C PRO A 183 -12.48 6.89 1.15
N SER A 184 -11.74 7.28 2.19
CA SER A 184 -12.02 8.45 3.04
C SER A 184 -11.23 9.70 2.66
N ALA A 185 -10.54 9.70 1.50
CA ALA A 185 -9.73 10.84 1.04
C ALA A 185 -10.59 11.94 0.41
N TYR A 186 -11.60 12.43 1.14
CA TYR A 186 -12.45 13.55 0.71
C TYR A 186 -11.99 14.88 1.29
N LYS A 187 -10.95 14.90 2.13
CA LYS A 187 -10.44 16.12 2.79
C LYS A 187 -8.93 16.10 2.98
N ILE A 188 -8.35 17.30 2.90
CA ILE A 188 -6.98 17.60 3.29
C ILE A 188 -7.06 18.62 4.42
N ARG A 189 -6.75 18.20 5.65
CA ARG A 189 -6.85 19.06 6.84
C ARG A 189 -5.62 19.94 6.98
N LEU A 190 -5.86 21.20 7.27
CA LEU A 190 -4.86 22.13 7.79
C LEU A 190 -5.22 22.44 9.25
N HIS A 191 -4.27 22.33 10.16
CA HIS A 191 -4.49 22.73 11.56
C HIS A 191 -4.57 24.24 11.69
N SER A 192 -5.19 24.74 12.77
CA SER A 192 -5.37 26.17 13.05
C SER A 192 -4.09 27.01 13.04
N SER A 193 -2.94 26.37 13.30
CA SER A 193 -1.60 26.96 13.19
C SER A 193 -0.88 26.62 11.89
N GLY A 194 -1.61 26.10 10.91
CA GLY A 194 -1.09 25.48 9.71
C GLY A 194 -0.82 26.44 8.56
N CYS A 195 -0.94 25.90 7.35
CA CYS A 195 -0.63 26.61 6.12
C CYS A 195 -1.78 27.53 5.69
N LYS A 196 -1.49 28.63 4.97
CA LYS A 196 -2.49 29.63 4.57
C LYS A 196 -2.99 29.45 3.15
N ALA A 197 -2.30 28.64 2.33
CA ALA A 197 -2.68 28.41 0.95
C ALA A 197 -2.17 27.06 0.44
N PHE A 198 -2.71 26.57 -0.68
CA PHE A 198 -2.28 25.34 -1.31
C PHE A 198 -2.31 25.38 -2.84
N ARG A 199 -1.58 24.47 -3.47
CA ARG A 199 -1.70 24.10 -4.89
C ARG A 199 -1.65 22.59 -5.01
N SER A 200 -2.35 22.04 -6.00
CA SER A 200 -2.30 20.63 -6.33
C SER A 200 -1.63 20.44 -7.69
N ILE A 201 -0.61 19.60 -7.72
CA ILE A 201 0.12 19.23 -8.93
C ILE A 201 -0.21 17.77 -9.27
N LEU A 202 -0.52 17.53 -10.54
CA LEU A 202 -0.90 16.23 -11.06
C LEU A 202 0.33 15.47 -11.55
N HIS A 203 0.32 14.14 -11.32
CA HIS A 203 1.31 13.21 -11.89
C HIS A 203 2.75 13.74 -11.82
N LEU A 204 3.13 14.32 -10.69
CA LEU A 204 4.38 15.04 -10.52
C LEU A 204 5.57 14.20 -11.00
N ASP A 205 6.25 14.67 -12.05
CA ASP A 205 7.52 14.13 -12.51
C ASP A 205 8.67 15.03 -12.05
N ILE A 206 9.48 14.52 -11.12
CA ILE A 206 10.62 15.25 -10.54
C ILE A 206 11.74 15.52 -11.54
N ASN A 207 11.77 14.82 -12.67
CA ASN A 207 12.78 14.99 -13.73
C ASN A 207 12.42 16.14 -14.68
N GLN A 208 11.17 16.62 -14.65
CA GLN A 208 10.74 17.77 -15.41
C GLN A 208 10.97 19.08 -14.64
N PRO A 209 11.27 20.19 -15.34
CA PRO A 209 11.37 21.50 -14.70
C PRO A 209 10.00 21.92 -14.16
N ALA A 210 10.00 22.64 -13.04
CA ALA A 210 8.77 22.97 -12.29
C ALA A 210 7.74 23.80 -13.08
N ASN A 211 8.15 24.53 -14.09
CA ASN A 211 7.26 25.29 -14.98
C ASN A 211 6.47 24.42 -15.98
N GLN A 212 6.78 23.12 -16.07
CA GLN A 212 6.04 22.14 -16.88
C GLN A 212 5.11 21.26 -16.04
N TRP A 213 5.07 21.46 -14.73
CA TRP A 213 4.19 20.70 -13.85
C TRP A 213 2.75 21.16 -14.02
N GLU A 214 1.85 20.19 -14.25
CA GLU A 214 0.44 20.45 -14.51
C GLU A 214 -0.31 20.67 -13.19
N GLU A 215 -0.99 21.83 -13.08
CA GLU A 215 -1.81 22.14 -11.92
C GLU A 215 -3.23 21.57 -12.08
N GLY A 216 -3.76 20.99 -11.02
CA GLY A 216 -5.11 20.46 -10.97
C GLY A 216 -5.32 19.54 -9.77
N LEU A 217 -6.56 19.15 -9.56
CA LEU A 217 -6.94 18.17 -8.54
C LEU A 217 -7.70 17.03 -9.23
N GLU A 218 -7.13 15.84 -9.20
CA GLU A 218 -7.80 14.65 -9.70
C GLU A 218 -8.64 14.02 -8.60
N ILE A 219 -9.93 13.85 -8.86
CA ILE A 219 -10.87 13.16 -8.00
C ILE A 219 -11.47 11.96 -8.73
N GLN A 220 -11.90 10.96 -7.96
CA GLN A 220 -12.51 9.74 -8.47
C GLN A 220 -13.85 9.48 -7.78
N TRP A 221 -14.71 8.72 -8.44
CA TRP A 221 -15.97 8.23 -7.86
C TRP A 221 -16.04 6.71 -7.84
N ALA A 222 -16.82 6.19 -6.88
CA ALA A 222 -17.11 4.76 -6.83
C ALA A 222 -18.11 4.37 -7.94
N PRO A 223 -18.05 3.14 -8.49
CA PRO A 223 -19.06 2.67 -9.44
C PRO A 223 -20.45 2.76 -8.83
N PRO A 224 -21.46 3.30 -9.56
CA PRO A 224 -22.83 3.37 -9.07
C PRO A 224 -23.45 1.99 -8.95
N LEU A 225 -24.30 1.84 -7.96
CA LEU A 225 -25.20 0.69 -7.84
C LEU A 225 -26.34 0.82 -8.87
N GLU A 226 -27.14 -0.26 -9.02
CA GLU A 226 -28.34 -0.21 -9.83
C GLU A 226 -29.29 0.89 -9.35
N PRO A 227 -30.00 1.62 -10.26
CA PRO A 227 -30.85 2.74 -9.92
C PRO A 227 -31.99 2.36 -8.96
N ILE A 228 -32.33 3.27 -8.06
CA ILE A 228 -33.50 3.12 -7.19
C ILE A 228 -34.77 3.21 -8.03
N CYS A 229 -35.77 2.38 -7.73
CA CYS A 229 -37.07 2.38 -8.39
C CYS A 229 -38.21 2.42 -7.37
N ARG A 230 -39.31 3.06 -7.75
CA ARG A 230 -40.59 3.04 -7.01
C ARG A 230 -41.57 2.11 -7.69
N THR A 231 -41.54 2.09 -9.02
CA THR A 231 -42.40 1.27 -9.87
C THR A 231 -41.58 0.54 -10.94
N GLN A 232 -42.16 -0.44 -11.61
CA GLN A 232 -41.50 -1.12 -12.74
C GLN A 232 -41.22 -0.18 -13.92
N LEU A 233 -41.94 0.92 -14.04
CA LEU A 233 -41.76 1.93 -15.11
C LEU A 233 -40.43 2.70 -14.96
N ASP A 234 -39.85 2.71 -13.77
CA ASP A 234 -38.57 3.36 -13.50
C ASP A 234 -37.39 2.50 -13.99
N CYS A 235 -37.65 1.25 -14.37
CA CYS A 235 -36.62 0.27 -14.76
C CYS A 235 -36.63 -0.01 -16.27
N SER A 236 -35.45 -0.34 -16.82
CA SER A 236 -35.29 -0.80 -18.20
C SER A 236 -36.02 -2.11 -18.45
N GLN A 237 -36.33 -2.42 -19.71
CA GLN A 237 -36.93 -3.72 -20.11
C GLN A 237 -36.07 -4.92 -19.70
N ALA A 238 -34.76 -4.72 -19.55
CA ALA A 238 -33.80 -5.73 -19.13
C ALA A 238 -33.63 -5.86 -17.61
N SER A 239 -34.40 -5.10 -16.80
CA SER A 239 -34.33 -5.09 -15.35
C SER A 239 -35.71 -5.14 -14.70
N LYS A 240 -35.73 -5.54 -13.42
CA LYS A 240 -36.95 -5.63 -12.61
C LYS A 240 -36.77 -4.84 -11.32
N CYS A 241 -37.79 -4.02 -10.99
CA CYS A 241 -37.82 -3.34 -9.71
C CYS A 241 -38.03 -4.37 -8.59
N SER A 242 -37.02 -4.56 -7.75
CA SER A 242 -37.01 -5.55 -6.68
C SER A 242 -36.45 -4.97 -5.40
N PRO A 243 -37.01 -5.31 -4.22
CA PRO A 243 -36.46 -4.85 -2.94
C PRO A 243 -35.06 -5.42 -2.72
N THR A 244 -34.14 -4.57 -2.27
CA THR A 244 -32.76 -4.93 -1.95
C THR A 244 -32.48 -4.68 -0.48
N GLY A 245 -32.24 -5.75 0.29
CA GLY A 245 -31.80 -5.67 1.67
C GLY A 245 -32.81 -5.17 2.71
N SER A 246 -32.32 -4.93 3.93
CA SER A 246 -33.12 -4.61 5.12
C SER A 246 -33.64 -3.15 5.17
N ASN A 247 -33.27 -2.29 4.21
CA ASN A 247 -33.57 -0.86 4.25
C ASN A 247 -34.84 -0.45 3.49
N GLY A 248 -35.63 -1.38 2.98
CA GLY A 248 -36.88 -1.10 2.27
C GLY A 248 -36.74 -0.40 0.92
N LEU A 249 -35.53 -0.17 0.43
CA LEU A 249 -35.27 0.42 -0.89
C LEU A 249 -35.37 -0.63 -1.99
N SER A 250 -36.08 -0.30 -3.08
CA SER A 250 -36.13 -1.14 -4.28
C SER A 250 -35.19 -0.62 -5.36
N ARG A 251 -34.51 -1.54 -6.07
CA ARG A 251 -33.58 -1.20 -7.17
C ARG A 251 -33.92 -2.00 -8.44
N CYS A 252 -33.52 -1.45 -9.58
CA CYS A 252 -33.71 -2.05 -10.89
C CYS A 252 -32.71 -3.18 -11.15
N LEU A 253 -32.89 -4.34 -10.52
CA LEU A 253 -32.01 -5.49 -10.68
C LEU A 253 -32.09 -6.10 -12.08
N CYS A 254 -30.94 -6.41 -12.68
CA CYS A 254 -30.88 -6.98 -14.02
C CYS A 254 -31.55 -8.36 -14.10
N ASN A 255 -32.33 -8.57 -15.15
CA ASN A 255 -32.99 -9.87 -15.43
C ASN A 255 -31.95 -10.97 -15.67
N ARG A 256 -32.35 -12.22 -15.48
CA ARG A 256 -31.49 -13.39 -15.68
C ARG A 256 -30.86 -13.40 -17.08
N GLY A 257 -29.51 -13.40 -17.15
CA GLY A 257 -28.73 -13.34 -18.40
C GLY A 257 -28.28 -11.92 -18.80
N TYR A 258 -28.60 -10.94 -18.00
CA TYR A 258 -28.07 -9.57 -18.10
C TYR A 258 -27.19 -9.27 -16.90
N TYR A 259 -26.29 -8.31 -17.06
CA TYR A 259 -25.45 -7.77 -15.98
C TYR A 259 -25.52 -6.25 -15.99
N TRP A 260 -25.33 -5.65 -14.83
CA TRP A 260 -25.29 -4.20 -14.68
C TRP A 260 -23.98 -3.65 -15.26
N ASP A 261 -24.10 -2.76 -16.22
CA ASP A 261 -22.99 -2.02 -16.80
C ASP A 261 -22.99 -0.61 -16.21
N HIS A 262 -22.08 -0.37 -15.25
CA HIS A 262 -21.99 0.87 -14.51
C HIS A 262 -21.49 2.06 -15.37
N VAL A 263 -20.89 1.82 -16.53
CA VAL A 263 -20.46 2.87 -17.47
C VAL A 263 -21.63 3.32 -18.34
N LEU A 264 -22.45 2.37 -18.79
CA LEU A 264 -23.62 2.65 -19.62
C LEU A 264 -24.86 2.96 -18.79
N GLY A 265 -24.88 2.66 -17.49
CA GLY A 265 -26.04 2.82 -16.62
C GLY A 265 -27.23 1.92 -17.02
N THR A 266 -26.97 0.78 -17.64
CA THR A 266 -28.00 -0.12 -18.16
C THR A 266 -27.64 -1.59 -17.92
N CYS A 267 -28.67 -2.45 -17.94
CA CYS A 267 -28.48 -3.90 -17.94
C CYS A 267 -28.09 -4.41 -19.33
N SER A 268 -26.84 -4.76 -19.52
CA SER A 268 -26.29 -5.26 -20.77
C SER A 268 -26.39 -6.80 -20.86
N ARG A 269 -26.70 -7.30 -22.04
CA ARG A 269 -26.83 -8.75 -22.26
C ARG A 269 -25.45 -9.40 -22.30
N LYS A 270 -25.23 -10.42 -21.48
CA LYS A 270 -24.05 -11.25 -21.57
C LYS A 270 -24.04 -11.88 -22.96
N LYS A 271 -23.13 -11.53 -23.85
CA LYS A 271 -23.00 -12.13 -25.18
C LYS A 271 -22.82 -13.64 -25.02
N ARG A 272 -23.92 -14.38 -25.11
CA ARG A 272 -23.91 -15.83 -25.26
C ARG A 272 -23.57 -16.05 -26.73
N ASN A 273 -22.47 -16.72 -27.04
CA ASN A 273 -22.23 -17.27 -28.37
C ASN A 273 -23.31 -18.29 -28.66
N THR A 274 -24.46 -17.82 -29.17
CA THR A 274 -25.54 -18.71 -29.67
C THR A 274 -25.21 -19.10 -31.10
N LYS A 275 -24.84 -20.33 -31.27
CA LYS A 275 -24.73 -20.98 -32.57
C LYS A 275 -26.14 -21.03 -33.18
N ALA A 276 -26.31 -20.43 -34.35
CA ALA A 276 -27.49 -20.60 -35.20
C ALA A 276 -27.65 -22.08 -35.57
N GLY A 277 -28.86 -22.57 -35.40
CA GLY A 277 -29.21 -23.97 -35.64
C GLY A 277 -29.35 -24.35 -37.11
N LEU A 278 -29.01 -25.55 -37.36
CA LEU A 278 -29.62 -26.52 -38.20
C LEU A 278 -29.75 -26.25 -39.71
N ARG A 279 -28.68 -26.55 -40.45
CA ARG A 279 -28.72 -27.22 -41.78
C ARG A 279 -27.31 -27.61 -42.19
N LEU A 280 -26.86 -28.79 -41.90
CA LEU A 280 -25.95 -29.62 -42.71
C LEU A 280 -25.42 -30.80 -41.89
N LYS A 281 -26.16 -31.91 -41.90
CA LYS A 281 -25.75 -33.12 -41.15
C LYS A 281 -24.61 -33.93 -41.83
N VAL A 282 -23.99 -33.44 -42.92
CA VAL A 282 -22.89 -34.16 -43.60
C VAL A 282 -21.57 -33.34 -43.57
N SER A 283 -21.64 -32.02 -43.42
CA SER A 283 -20.43 -31.17 -43.23
C SER A 283 -20.01 -31.03 -41.77
N VAL A 284 -20.84 -31.44 -40.80
CA VAL A 284 -20.61 -31.30 -39.37
C VAL A 284 -19.42 -32.14 -38.87
N GLY A 285 -19.21 -33.34 -39.45
CA GLY A 285 -18.07 -34.19 -39.08
C GLY A 285 -16.71 -33.61 -39.47
N VAL A 286 -16.64 -33.06 -40.69
CA VAL A 286 -15.38 -32.48 -41.20
C VAL A 286 -15.10 -31.11 -40.54
N ILE A 287 -16.15 -30.28 -40.38
CA ILE A 287 -16.02 -28.97 -39.70
C ILE A 287 -15.74 -29.16 -38.23
N SER A 288 -16.35 -30.15 -37.55
CA SER A 288 -16.07 -30.48 -36.16
C SER A 288 -14.62 -30.94 -35.96
N PHE A 289 -14.09 -31.77 -36.88
CA PHE A 289 -12.69 -32.19 -36.84
C PHE A 289 -11.73 -31.02 -37.04
N PHE A 290 -12.00 -30.14 -38.03
CA PHE A 290 -11.20 -28.91 -38.21
C PHE A 290 -11.35 -27.94 -37.05
N LEU A 291 -12.53 -27.77 -36.43
CA LEU A 291 -12.72 -26.93 -35.24
C LEU A 291 -11.98 -27.51 -34.04
N VAL A 292 -12.02 -28.82 -33.82
CA VAL A 292 -11.25 -29.47 -32.77
C VAL A 292 -9.74 -29.33 -33.02
N ALA A 293 -9.28 -29.51 -34.25
CA ALA A 293 -7.90 -29.32 -34.63
C ALA A 293 -7.45 -27.86 -34.44
N VAL A 294 -8.30 -26.88 -34.84
CA VAL A 294 -8.04 -25.44 -34.60
C VAL A 294 -8.06 -25.09 -33.09
N VAL A 295 -8.98 -25.64 -32.31
CA VAL A 295 -9.02 -25.47 -30.87
C VAL A 295 -7.77 -26.06 -30.20
N ILE A 296 -7.37 -27.26 -30.63
CA ILE A 296 -6.12 -27.89 -30.16
C ILE A 296 -4.91 -27.04 -30.59
N ALA A 297 -4.88 -26.54 -31.84
CA ALA A 297 -3.82 -25.63 -32.29
C ALA A 297 -3.80 -24.31 -31.51
N ILE A 298 -4.96 -23.71 -31.23
CA ILE A 298 -5.06 -22.49 -30.39
C ILE A 298 -4.60 -22.79 -28.95
N ILE A 299 -4.99 -23.93 -28.39
CA ILE A 299 -4.57 -24.34 -27.05
C ILE A 299 -3.05 -24.61 -27.02
N THR A 300 -2.53 -25.30 -28.05
CA THR A 300 -1.08 -25.56 -28.15
C THR A 300 -0.29 -24.28 -28.39
N VAL A 301 -0.75 -23.38 -29.28
CA VAL A 301 -0.13 -22.06 -29.51
C VAL A 301 -0.21 -21.21 -28.23
N LYS A 302 -1.38 -21.14 -27.56
CA LYS A 302 -1.49 -20.44 -26.26
C LYS A 302 -0.60 -21.05 -25.17
N ARG A 303 -0.49 -22.38 -25.12
CA ARG A 303 0.43 -23.05 -24.19
C ARG A 303 1.88 -22.79 -24.56
N SER A 304 2.24 -22.83 -25.84
CA SER A 304 3.60 -22.52 -26.32
C SER A 304 3.96 -21.05 -26.12
N CYS A 305 3.04 -20.10 -26.38
CA CYS A 305 3.26 -18.69 -26.10
C CYS A 305 3.42 -18.46 -24.59
N LYS A 306 2.55 -19.05 -23.76
CA LYS A 306 2.64 -18.93 -22.30
C LYS A 306 3.92 -19.59 -21.76
N PHE A 307 4.33 -20.71 -22.34
CA PHE A 307 5.59 -21.40 -22.01
C PHE A 307 6.80 -20.57 -22.41
N SER A 308 6.82 -20.01 -23.65
CA SER A 308 7.90 -19.13 -24.13
C SER A 308 8.00 -17.84 -23.34
N GLU A 309 6.88 -17.26 -22.90
CA GLU A 309 6.85 -16.06 -22.06
C GLU A 309 7.37 -16.36 -20.64
N GLN A 310 6.95 -17.49 -20.06
CA GLN A 310 7.48 -17.98 -18.79
C GLN A 310 8.98 -18.30 -18.88
N GLU A 311 9.42 -18.92 -19.96
CA GLU A 311 10.83 -19.24 -20.19
C GLU A 311 11.70 -17.97 -20.32
N LYS A 312 11.21 -16.96 -21.04
CA LYS A 312 11.87 -15.64 -21.14
C LYS A 312 11.92 -14.94 -19.77
N LEU A 313 10.84 -15.02 -19.02
CA LEU A 313 10.75 -14.43 -17.68
C LEU A 313 11.66 -15.16 -16.70
N THR A 314 11.69 -16.49 -16.78
CA THR A 314 12.57 -17.35 -15.95
C THR A 314 14.04 -17.08 -16.29
N LYS A 315 14.38 -17.00 -17.58
CA LYS A 315 15.73 -16.70 -18.02
C LYS A 315 16.18 -15.28 -17.61
N ALA A 316 15.32 -14.28 -17.73
CA ALA A 316 15.59 -12.94 -17.23
C ALA A 316 15.82 -12.91 -15.71
N ARG A 317 15.04 -13.69 -14.95
CA ARG A 317 15.20 -13.86 -13.50
C ARG A 317 16.51 -14.60 -13.17
N GLU A 318 16.83 -15.65 -13.90
CA GLU A 318 18.11 -16.38 -13.76
C GLU A 318 19.31 -15.50 -14.08
N ASP A 319 19.23 -14.71 -15.14
CA ASP A 319 20.31 -13.78 -15.54
C ASP A 319 20.50 -12.65 -14.50
N MET A 320 19.41 -12.17 -13.88
CA MET A 320 19.49 -11.24 -12.74
C MET A 320 20.15 -11.88 -11.52
N LEU A 321 19.84 -13.14 -11.22
CA LEU A 321 20.43 -13.89 -10.10
C LEU A 321 21.88 -14.27 -10.36
N LYS A 322 22.23 -14.64 -11.59
CA LYS A 322 23.61 -14.94 -12.01
C LYS A 322 24.51 -13.69 -11.97
N LYS A 323 23.99 -12.50 -12.30
CA LYS A 323 24.73 -11.25 -12.17
C LYS A 323 25.11 -10.90 -10.73
N ASN A 324 24.40 -11.46 -9.75
CA ASN A 324 24.68 -11.25 -8.33
C ASN A 324 25.70 -12.25 -7.74
N ASP A 325 26.51 -12.94 -8.57
CA ASP A 325 27.65 -13.81 -8.22
C ASP A 325 27.52 -14.64 -6.91
N GLY A 326 26.26 -14.97 -6.54
CA GLY A 326 25.91 -15.65 -5.30
C GLY A 326 26.23 -17.16 -5.35
N LYS A 327 27.42 -17.52 -4.94
CA LYS A 327 27.92 -18.92 -4.90
C LYS A 327 27.24 -19.83 -3.88
N SER A 328 26.26 -19.36 -3.08
CA SER A 328 25.79 -20.08 -1.88
C SER A 328 24.38 -20.68 -1.97
N ALA A 329 23.46 -20.15 -2.80
CA ALA A 329 22.07 -20.59 -2.83
C ALA A 329 21.77 -21.51 -4.02
N ARG A 330 21.18 -22.70 -3.77
CA ARG A 330 20.82 -23.69 -4.80
C ARG A 330 19.52 -23.29 -5.52
N MET A 331 19.45 -23.48 -6.84
CA MET A 331 18.19 -23.42 -7.58
C MET A 331 17.45 -24.76 -7.46
N PHE A 332 16.17 -24.71 -7.04
CA PHE A 332 15.28 -25.85 -6.90
C PHE A 332 14.25 -25.88 -8.02
N HIS A 333 13.89 -27.06 -8.49
CA HIS A 333 12.79 -27.24 -9.42
C HIS A 333 11.44 -27.14 -8.72
N LEU A 334 10.44 -26.60 -9.40
CA LEU A 334 9.09 -26.47 -8.85
C LEU A 334 8.50 -27.82 -8.39
N LYS A 335 8.86 -28.92 -9.08
CA LYS A 335 8.44 -30.27 -8.68
C LYS A 335 8.98 -30.67 -7.32
N GLU A 336 10.26 -30.38 -7.04
CA GLU A 336 10.90 -30.65 -5.74
C GLU A 336 10.19 -29.86 -4.63
N VAL A 337 9.94 -28.56 -4.85
CA VAL A 337 9.29 -27.69 -3.86
C VAL A 337 7.84 -28.13 -3.61
N LYS A 338 7.08 -28.48 -4.67
CA LYS A 338 5.73 -29.02 -4.53
C LYS A 338 5.72 -30.33 -3.74
N LYS A 339 6.68 -31.24 -4.00
CA LYS A 339 6.79 -32.48 -3.26
C LYS A 339 7.11 -32.21 -1.79
N ALA A 340 8.08 -31.34 -1.51
CA ALA A 340 8.50 -30.96 -0.15
C ALA A 340 7.35 -30.37 0.67
N THR A 341 6.50 -29.53 0.06
CA THR A 341 5.38 -28.86 0.73
C THR A 341 4.05 -29.62 0.63
N LYS A 342 4.04 -30.86 0.10
CA LYS A 342 2.83 -31.65 -0.20
C LYS A 342 1.82 -30.84 -1.05
N GLY A 343 2.32 -30.17 -2.09
CA GLY A 343 1.49 -29.35 -2.99
C GLY A 343 1.02 -28.03 -2.36
N PHE A 344 1.79 -27.44 -1.46
CA PHE A 344 1.42 -26.24 -0.68
C PHE A 344 0.19 -26.48 0.18
N SER A 345 0.17 -27.60 0.87
CA SER A 345 -0.96 -28.01 1.69
C SER A 345 -1.20 -27.05 2.87
N LYS A 346 -2.45 -26.78 3.20
CA LYS A 346 -2.86 -25.84 4.25
C LYS A 346 -2.39 -26.27 5.66
N ASP A 347 -2.24 -27.58 5.90
CA ASP A 347 -1.70 -28.13 7.15
C ASP A 347 -0.18 -27.87 7.32
N ARG A 348 0.48 -27.43 6.26
CA ARG A 348 1.90 -27.06 6.27
C ARG A 348 2.16 -25.57 6.38
N VAL A 349 1.12 -24.74 6.49
CA VAL A 349 1.27 -23.29 6.63
C VAL A 349 1.84 -22.96 8.00
N LEU A 350 3.00 -22.31 8.02
CA LEU A 350 3.67 -21.78 9.21
C LEU A 350 3.19 -20.37 9.54
N GLY A 351 2.91 -19.57 8.51
CA GLY A 351 2.45 -18.20 8.66
C GLY A 351 1.93 -17.61 7.33
N SER A 352 1.01 -16.63 7.44
CA SER A 352 0.47 -15.88 6.31
C SER A 352 0.52 -14.39 6.64
N GLY A 353 0.97 -13.57 5.70
CA GLY A 353 1.14 -12.14 5.90
C GLY A 353 1.04 -11.30 4.64
N GLY A 354 1.42 -10.03 4.76
CA GLY A 354 1.41 -9.07 3.64
C GLY A 354 2.26 -9.49 2.44
N PHE A 355 3.35 -10.20 2.69
CA PHE A 355 4.34 -10.63 1.70
C PHE A 355 4.06 -12.00 1.08
N GLY A 356 3.13 -12.79 1.63
CA GLY A 356 2.80 -14.12 1.14
C GLY A 356 2.56 -15.13 2.24
N GLU A 357 2.76 -16.42 1.92
CA GLU A 357 2.60 -17.55 2.83
C GLU A 357 3.92 -18.28 2.98
N VAL A 358 4.17 -18.79 4.19
CA VAL A 358 5.34 -19.60 4.51
C VAL A 358 4.86 -21.01 4.84
N TYR A 359 5.44 -22.00 4.17
CA TYR A 359 5.09 -23.41 4.34
C TYR A 359 6.26 -24.20 4.93
N LYS A 360 5.97 -25.15 5.82
CA LYS A 360 6.92 -26.17 6.23
C LYS A 360 7.08 -27.20 5.10
N GLY A 361 8.30 -27.42 4.66
CA GLY A 361 8.66 -28.44 3.67
C GLY A 361 9.64 -29.46 4.22
N GLU A 362 9.75 -30.60 3.53
CA GLU A 362 10.74 -31.62 3.80
C GLU A 362 11.31 -32.09 2.46
N LEU A 363 12.61 -31.88 2.27
CA LEU A 363 13.32 -32.27 1.06
C LEU A 363 13.52 -33.78 1.01
N GLU A 364 13.95 -34.31 -0.14
CA GLU A 364 14.17 -35.76 -0.32
C GLU A 364 15.27 -36.33 0.55
N ASP A 365 16.22 -35.50 0.96
CA ASP A 365 17.32 -35.85 1.89
C ASP A 365 16.91 -35.78 3.37
N GLY A 366 15.64 -35.52 3.68
CA GLY A 366 15.12 -35.35 5.02
C GLY A 366 15.32 -33.95 5.62
N THR A 367 15.94 -33.01 4.89
CA THR A 367 16.15 -31.65 5.37
C THR A 367 14.80 -30.91 5.48
N VAL A 368 14.49 -30.41 6.68
CA VAL A 368 13.29 -29.60 6.93
C VAL A 368 13.58 -28.16 6.54
N VAL A 369 12.67 -27.58 5.75
CA VAL A 369 12.81 -26.24 5.18
C VAL A 369 11.58 -25.38 5.43
N ALA A 370 11.75 -24.05 5.42
CA ALA A 370 10.66 -23.10 5.34
C ALA A 370 10.60 -22.53 3.91
N VAL A 371 9.46 -22.68 3.24
CA VAL A 371 9.24 -22.24 1.86
C VAL A 371 8.35 -21.01 1.86
N LYS A 372 8.93 -19.85 1.56
CA LYS A 372 8.20 -18.56 1.44
C LYS A 372 7.73 -18.38 0.01
N SER A 373 6.42 -18.21 -0.17
CA SER A 373 5.76 -17.97 -1.45
C SER A 373 5.21 -16.54 -1.46
N ALA A 374 5.56 -15.74 -2.46
CA ALA A 374 5.04 -14.40 -2.63
C ALA A 374 3.57 -14.40 -3.09
N LYS A 375 2.79 -13.35 -2.78
CA LYS A 375 1.41 -13.21 -3.26
C LYS A 375 1.34 -13.03 -4.77
N VAL A 376 0.44 -13.78 -5.41
CA VAL A 376 0.19 -13.70 -6.87
C VAL A 376 -0.33 -12.32 -7.26
N GLY A 377 0.20 -11.77 -8.38
CA GLY A 377 -0.26 -10.51 -8.95
C GLY A 377 0.38 -9.23 -8.39
N ASN A 378 1.34 -9.34 -7.48
CA ASN A 378 2.04 -8.17 -6.93
C ASN A 378 3.48 -8.08 -7.47
N ILE A 379 3.72 -7.16 -8.42
CA ILE A 379 5.05 -6.93 -9.02
C ILE A 379 6.09 -6.56 -7.95
N LYS A 380 5.70 -5.77 -6.94
CA LYS A 380 6.59 -5.39 -5.83
C LYS A 380 7.08 -6.60 -5.04
N SER A 381 6.26 -7.66 -4.92
CA SER A 381 6.68 -8.87 -4.20
C SER A 381 7.76 -9.65 -4.96
N THR A 382 7.76 -9.64 -6.29
CA THR A 382 8.82 -10.27 -7.09
C THR A 382 10.15 -9.53 -6.94
N GLU A 383 10.15 -8.19 -6.99
CA GLU A 383 11.36 -7.40 -6.75
C GLU A 383 11.92 -7.61 -5.34
N GLN A 384 11.07 -7.71 -4.34
CA GLN A 384 11.46 -7.99 -2.96
C GLN A 384 12.11 -9.37 -2.84
N VAL A 385 11.55 -10.40 -3.50
CA VAL A 385 12.13 -11.75 -3.51
C VAL A 385 13.53 -11.73 -4.15
N LEU A 386 13.68 -11.09 -5.32
CA LEU A 386 14.98 -11.00 -6.00
C LEU A 386 16.01 -10.25 -5.15
N ASN A 387 15.59 -9.16 -4.50
CA ASN A 387 16.42 -8.41 -3.57
C ASN A 387 16.85 -9.28 -2.36
N GLU A 388 15.91 -10.01 -1.76
CA GLU A 388 16.16 -10.88 -0.62
C GLU A 388 17.13 -12.04 -0.98
N VAL A 389 16.92 -12.67 -2.13
CA VAL A 389 17.85 -13.71 -2.64
C VAL A 389 19.24 -13.11 -2.89
N GLY A 390 19.31 -11.94 -3.54
CA GLY A 390 20.57 -11.26 -3.82
C GLY A 390 21.37 -10.91 -2.56
N ILE A 391 20.70 -10.47 -1.51
CA ILE A 391 21.34 -10.14 -0.22
C ILE A 391 21.74 -11.39 0.53
N LEU A 392 20.81 -12.34 0.74
CA LEU A 392 21.06 -13.53 1.55
C LEU A 392 22.08 -14.52 0.92
N SER A 393 22.26 -14.45 -0.40
CA SER A 393 23.33 -15.23 -1.06
C SER A 393 24.75 -14.72 -0.74
N GLN A 394 24.87 -13.49 -0.22
CA GLN A 394 26.18 -12.85 0.08
C GLN A 394 26.52 -12.86 1.56
N VAL A 395 25.59 -13.24 2.43
CA VAL A 395 25.78 -13.20 3.88
C VAL A 395 25.72 -14.61 4.48
N ASN A 396 26.54 -14.83 5.50
CA ASN A 396 26.53 -16.07 6.29
C ASN A 396 26.91 -15.73 7.74
N HIS A 397 25.95 -15.82 8.65
CA HIS A 397 26.16 -15.56 10.07
C HIS A 397 25.25 -16.47 10.92
N LYS A 398 25.75 -16.94 12.07
CA LYS A 398 25.02 -17.87 12.96
C LYS A 398 23.63 -17.37 13.39
N ASN A 399 23.48 -16.05 13.52
CA ASN A 399 22.25 -15.40 13.97
C ASN A 399 21.46 -14.73 12.82
N LEU A 400 21.73 -15.11 11.56
CA LEU A 400 20.91 -14.80 10.40
C LEU A 400 20.27 -16.08 9.87
N VAL A 401 19.03 -15.98 9.39
CA VAL A 401 18.36 -17.09 8.71
C VAL A 401 19.08 -17.40 7.41
N ARG A 402 19.44 -18.67 7.22
CA ARG A 402 20.17 -19.14 6.04
C ARG A 402 19.22 -19.39 4.88
N LEU A 403 19.49 -18.77 3.74
CA LEU A 403 18.86 -19.11 2.47
C LEU A 403 19.50 -20.39 1.91
N LEU A 404 18.72 -21.45 1.74
CA LEU A 404 19.16 -22.72 1.15
C LEU A 404 19.06 -22.69 -0.37
N GLY A 405 18.05 -21.96 -0.89
CA GLY A 405 17.87 -21.82 -2.31
C GLY A 405 16.58 -21.11 -2.70
N TYR A 406 16.31 -21.14 -4.00
CA TYR A 406 15.16 -20.48 -4.59
C TYR A 406 14.61 -21.28 -5.78
N CYS A 407 13.34 -21.02 -6.14
CA CYS A 407 12.71 -21.59 -7.34
C CYS A 407 12.08 -20.45 -8.16
N VAL A 408 12.48 -20.32 -9.42
CA VAL A 408 11.98 -19.29 -10.36
C VAL A 408 10.98 -19.84 -11.39
N GLU A 409 10.77 -21.16 -11.41
CA GLU A 409 9.84 -21.82 -12.34
C GLU A 409 8.37 -21.58 -11.99
N ALA A 410 8.08 -21.19 -10.74
CA ALA A 410 6.73 -20.83 -10.31
C ALA A 410 6.31 -19.47 -10.87
N GLU A 411 5.00 -19.24 -10.99
CA GLU A 411 4.43 -17.95 -11.40
C GLU A 411 4.96 -16.80 -10.50
N GLN A 412 5.13 -17.10 -9.21
CA GLN A 412 5.86 -16.24 -8.27
C GLN A 412 7.11 -16.99 -7.76
N PRO A 413 8.26 -16.32 -7.66
CA PRO A 413 9.47 -16.96 -7.13
C PRO A 413 9.24 -17.47 -5.70
N LEU A 414 9.82 -18.64 -5.41
CA LEU A 414 9.80 -19.26 -4.09
C LEU A 414 11.19 -19.19 -3.48
N MET A 415 11.26 -19.00 -2.16
CA MET A 415 12.51 -19.00 -1.41
C MET A 415 12.48 -20.13 -0.39
N LEU A 416 13.58 -20.86 -0.27
CA LEU A 416 13.74 -21.97 0.67
C LEU A 416 14.78 -21.56 1.72
N TYR A 417 14.37 -21.57 2.98
CA TYR A 417 15.21 -21.25 4.14
C TYR A 417 15.40 -22.47 5.03
N GLU A 418 16.42 -22.43 5.86
CA GLU A 418 16.47 -23.31 7.02
C GLU A 418 15.20 -23.16 7.85
N TYR A 419 14.67 -24.28 8.34
CA TYR A 419 13.50 -24.25 9.21
C TYR A 419 13.92 -23.94 10.64
N ILE A 420 13.33 -22.92 11.24
CA ILE A 420 13.55 -22.53 12.62
C ILE A 420 12.30 -22.92 13.41
N SER A 421 12.47 -23.76 14.42
CA SER A 421 11.41 -24.57 15.00
C SER A 421 10.52 -23.84 16.00
N ASN A 422 11.06 -22.84 16.72
CA ASN A 422 10.42 -22.29 17.91
C ASN A 422 9.69 -20.95 17.66
N GLY A 423 9.34 -20.68 16.40
CA GLY A 423 8.53 -19.51 16.02
C GLY A 423 9.27 -18.18 16.17
N THR A 424 8.52 -17.10 16.38
CA THR A 424 9.06 -15.74 16.46
C THR A 424 9.21 -15.27 17.92
N LEU A 425 10.13 -14.34 18.15
CA LEU A 425 10.25 -13.66 19.44
C LEU A 425 8.92 -13.02 19.87
N SER A 426 8.19 -12.44 18.91
CA SER A 426 6.86 -11.87 19.15
C SER A 426 5.85 -12.90 19.68
N ASP A 427 5.88 -14.13 19.19
CA ASP A 427 4.98 -15.21 19.64
C ASP A 427 5.24 -15.55 21.12
N HIS A 428 6.47 -15.47 21.58
CA HIS A 428 6.84 -15.72 22.98
C HIS A 428 6.56 -14.53 23.91
N LEU A 429 6.82 -13.30 23.44
CA LEU A 429 6.61 -12.10 24.26
C LEU A 429 5.13 -11.76 24.44
N HIS A 430 4.31 -11.96 23.38
CA HIS A 430 2.93 -11.50 23.34
C HIS A 430 1.90 -12.62 23.54
N GLY A 431 2.31 -13.76 24.11
CA GLY A 431 1.41 -14.74 24.68
C GLY A 431 0.84 -15.80 23.74
N LYS A 432 1.44 -16.01 22.56
CA LYS A 432 1.06 -17.12 21.66
C LYS A 432 1.56 -18.48 22.18
N PHE A 433 2.73 -18.47 22.81
CA PHE A 433 3.30 -19.64 23.46
C PHE A 433 3.25 -19.52 24.99
N SER A 434 3.11 -20.66 25.68
CA SER A 434 3.12 -20.74 27.14
C SER A 434 4.52 -20.65 27.76
N THR A 435 5.57 -20.79 26.93
CA THR A 435 6.96 -20.78 27.39
C THR A 435 7.39 -19.35 27.75
N PHE A 436 7.72 -19.15 29.01
CA PHE A 436 8.23 -17.88 29.50
C PHE A 436 9.74 -17.77 29.21
N LEU A 437 10.15 -16.64 28.65
CA LEU A 437 11.57 -16.29 28.47
C LEU A 437 12.07 -15.58 29.73
N ASP A 438 12.98 -16.19 30.46
CA ASP A 438 13.65 -15.58 31.61
C ASP A 438 14.58 -14.44 31.19
N TRP A 439 15.07 -13.65 32.15
CA TRP A 439 15.86 -12.49 31.88
C TRP A 439 17.20 -12.82 31.16
N LYS A 440 17.85 -13.90 31.55
CA LYS A 440 19.10 -14.34 30.94
C LYS A 440 18.91 -14.73 29.47
N THR A 441 17.84 -15.41 29.17
CA THR A 441 17.45 -15.77 27.79
C THR A 441 17.13 -14.52 26.95
N ARG A 442 16.41 -13.54 27.53
CA ARG A 442 16.10 -12.27 26.85
C ARG A 442 17.38 -11.47 26.52
N LEU A 443 18.34 -11.39 27.45
CA LEU A 443 19.64 -10.76 27.22
C LEU A 443 20.43 -11.47 26.12
N ARG A 444 20.42 -12.82 26.10
CA ARG A 444 21.05 -13.62 25.05
C ARG A 444 20.43 -13.36 23.68
N ILE A 445 19.11 -13.33 23.58
CA ILE A 445 18.38 -13.00 22.33
C ILE A 445 18.72 -11.57 21.87
N ALA A 446 18.75 -10.60 22.78
CA ALA A 446 19.17 -9.24 22.49
C ALA A 446 20.60 -9.22 21.92
N LEU A 447 21.56 -9.83 22.61
CA LEU A 447 22.95 -9.87 22.16
C LEU A 447 23.10 -10.50 20.78
N GLN A 448 22.51 -11.68 20.56
CA GLN A 448 22.59 -12.40 19.30
C GLN A 448 21.96 -11.62 18.13
N THR A 449 20.86 -10.91 18.39
CA THR A 449 20.23 -10.02 17.38
C THR A 449 21.15 -8.82 17.07
N ALA A 450 21.79 -8.24 18.07
CA ALA A 450 22.74 -7.14 17.89
C ALA A 450 23.99 -7.59 17.12
N GLU A 451 24.52 -8.81 17.40
CA GLU A 451 25.64 -9.42 16.65
C GLU A 451 25.28 -9.58 15.16
N ALA A 452 24.06 -10.05 14.86
CA ALA A 452 23.57 -10.18 13.49
C ALA A 452 23.53 -8.84 12.77
N LEU A 453 22.98 -7.80 13.39
CA LEU A 453 22.91 -6.45 12.82
C LEU A 453 24.31 -5.81 12.68
N THR A 454 25.20 -6.03 13.64
CA THR A 454 26.60 -5.58 13.55
C THR A 454 27.30 -6.21 12.35
N TYR A 455 27.10 -7.52 12.13
CA TYR A 455 27.62 -8.20 10.95
C TYR A 455 27.12 -7.57 9.66
N LEU A 456 25.82 -7.29 9.55
CA LEU A 456 25.21 -6.68 8.35
C LEU A 456 25.76 -5.28 8.10
N HIS A 457 25.94 -4.46 9.15
CA HIS A 457 26.35 -3.06 9.02
C HIS A 457 27.84 -2.89 8.74
N SER A 458 28.71 -3.80 9.21
CA SER A 458 30.16 -3.55 9.21
C SER A 458 31.02 -4.71 8.71
N ALA A 459 30.55 -5.96 8.78
CA ALA A 459 31.34 -7.14 8.42
C ALA A 459 30.94 -7.75 7.06
N ALA A 460 29.76 -7.45 6.52
CA ALA A 460 29.37 -7.80 5.17
C ALA A 460 30.23 -7.04 4.15
N HIS A 461 30.51 -7.67 2.99
CA HIS A 461 31.34 -7.08 1.93
C HIS A 461 30.85 -5.68 1.50
N THR A 462 29.54 -5.51 1.41
CA THR A 462 28.86 -4.21 1.29
C THR A 462 27.91 -4.09 2.46
N PRO A 463 27.94 -2.99 3.24
CA PRO A 463 27.02 -2.81 4.35
C PRO A 463 25.56 -2.96 3.93
N ILE A 464 24.78 -3.65 4.76
CA ILE A 464 23.38 -3.97 4.51
C ILE A 464 22.53 -3.36 5.61
N TYR A 465 21.54 -2.55 5.24
CA TYR A 465 20.52 -2.03 6.15
C TYR A 465 19.29 -2.92 6.06
N HIS A 466 18.87 -3.52 7.19
CA HIS A 466 17.77 -4.47 7.26
C HIS A 466 16.41 -3.83 6.99
N ARG A 467 16.18 -2.64 7.57
CA ARG A 467 15.01 -1.78 7.33
C ARG A 467 13.67 -2.28 7.90
N ASP A 468 13.57 -3.52 8.36
CA ASP A 468 12.37 -4.07 9.00
C ASP A 468 12.71 -4.92 10.23
N VAL A 469 13.57 -4.40 11.10
CA VAL A 469 13.91 -5.03 12.39
C VAL A 469 12.70 -4.95 13.32
N LYS A 470 12.20 -6.11 13.76
CA LYS A 470 11.03 -6.23 14.66
C LYS A 470 10.97 -7.62 15.26
N SER A 471 10.25 -7.79 16.36
CA SER A 471 10.14 -9.07 17.08
C SER A 471 9.53 -10.21 16.25
N THR A 472 8.67 -9.92 15.25
CA THR A 472 8.14 -10.94 14.32
C THR A 472 9.15 -11.42 13.28
N ASN A 473 10.25 -10.69 13.06
CA ASN A 473 11.32 -11.04 12.15
C ASN A 473 12.56 -11.61 12.88
N ILE A 474 12.44 -11.88 14.18
CA ILE A 474 13.46 -12.59 14.98
C ILE A 474 12.89 -13.96 15.30
N LEU A 475 13.45 -15.01 14.70
CA LEU A 475 13.06 -16.38 14.91
C LEU A 475 13.91 -17.00 16.02
N LEU A 476 13.35 -17.96 16.74
CA LEU A 476 14.04 -18.68 17.81
C LEU A 476 14.20 -20.17 17.45
N ASP A 477 15.41 -20.71 17.58
CA ASP A 477 15.65 -22.14 17.41
C ASP A 477 15.28 -22.94 18.66
N ASP A 478 15.55 -24.27 18.66
CA ASP A 478 15.20 -25.16 19.75
C ASP A 478 15.89 -24.79 21.08
N ASP A 479 17.04 -24.12 21.02
CA ASP A 479 17.81 -23.65 22.17
C ASP A 479 17.50 -22.18 22.51
N PHE A 480 16.49 -21.58 21.89
CA PHE A 480 16.15 -20.16 21.99
C PHE A 480 17.27 -19.22 21.50
N ASN A 481 18.10 -19.66 20.54
CA ASN A 481 19.02 -18.75 19.89
C ASN A 481 18.27 -17.92 18.82
N ALA A 482 18.62 -16.63 18.75
CA ALA A 482 18.00 -15.72 17.82
C ALA A 482 18.57 -15.84 16.40
N LYS A 483 17.67 -15.81 15.41
CA LYS A 483 18.00 -15.71 13.99
C LYS A 483 17.15 -14.61 13.34
N VAL A 484 17.80 -13.56 12.82
CA VAL A 484 17.14 -12.46 12.12
C VAL A 484 16.75 -12.91 10.72
N ALA A 485 15.51 -12.61 10.32
CA ALA A 485 14.86 -13.07 9.09
C ALA A 485 14.17 -11.92 8.35
N ASP A 486 13.73 -12.17 7.12
CA ASP A 486 12.94 -11.29 6.25
C ASP A 486 13.70 -10.07 5.71
N PHE A 487 14.54 -10.30 4.69
CA PHE A 487 15.36 -9.29 4.03
C PHE A 487 14.68 -8.63 2.82
N GLY A 488 13.37 -8.81 2.63
CA GLY A 488 12.63 -8.28 1.47
C GLY A 488 12.70 -6.77 1.32
N LEU A 489 12.80 -6.02 2.42
CA LEU A 489 12.94 -4.57 2.42
C LEU A 489 14.39 -4.07 2.51
N SER A 490 15.36 -4.95 2.73
CA SER A 490 16.75 -4.58 2.97
C SER A 490 17.39 -3.85 1.79
N ARG A 491 18.41 -3.07 2.06
CA ARG A 491 19.16 -2.31 1.04
C ARG A 491 20.64 -2.39 1.29
N LEU A 492 21.39 -2.54 0.19
CA LEU A 492 22.84 -2.38 0.19
C LEU A 492 23.18 -0.89 0.33
N ALA A 493 24.15 -0.57 1.17
CA ALA A 493 24.68 0.79 1.25
C ALA A 493 25.41 1.15 -0.05
N CYS A 494 25.23 2.37 -0.50
CA CYS A 494 25.95 2.85 -1.68
C CYS A 494 27.37 3.28 -1.25
N PRO A 495 28.44 2.72 -1.85
CA PRO A 495 29.81 3.13 -1.53
C PRO A 495 29.99 4.65 -1.68
N GLY A 496 30.60 5.30 -0.68
CA GLY A 496 30.86 6.73 -0.70
C GLY A 496 29.67 7.63 -0.34
N LEU A 497 28.48 7.08 -0.08
CA LEU A 497 27.31 7.83 0.38
C LEU A 497 27.06 7.60 1.87
N SER A 498 26.66 8.65 2.58
CA SER A 498 26.33 8.59 4.02
C SER A 498 24.96 7.94 4.28
N HIS A 499 24.12 7.75 3.26
CA HIS A 499 22.77 7.22 3.36
C HIS A 499 22.27 6.67 2.02
N VAL A 500 21.22 5.86 2.06
CA VAL A 500 20.45 5.43 0.89
C VAL A 500 19.17 6.25 0.83
N SER A 501 19.03 7.10 -0.20
CA SER A 501 17.78 7.84 -0.43
C SER A 501 16.71 6.89 -0.97
N THR A 502 15.66 6.67 -0.18
CA THR A 502 14.57 5.74 -0.52
C THR A 502 13.29 6.11 0.23
N CYS A 503 12.13 5.86 -0.39
CA CYS A 503 10.86 6.09 0.30
C CYS A 503 10.81 5.32 1.63
N ALA A 504 10.23 5.95 2.67
CA ALA A 504 10.13 5.32 3.98
C ALA A 504 9.28 4.04 3.89
N GLN A 505 9.86 2.94 4.34
CA GLN A 505 9.22 1.63 4.43
C GLN A 505 9.70 0.96 5.72
N GLY A 506 8.87 0.10 6.28
CA GLY A 506 9.09 -0.59 7.54
C GLY A 506 7.76 -0.84 8.24
N THR A 507 7.83 -1.31 9.46
CA THR A 507 6.66 -1.65 10.28
C THR A 507 6.33 -0.52 11.25
N LEU A 508 5.04 -0.13 11.32
CA LEU A 508 4.56 0.87 12.28
C LEU A 508 4.96 0.50 13.71
N GLY A 509 5.45 1.48 14.47
CA GLY A 509 5.95 1.29 15.82
C GLY A 509 7.46 1.05 15.90
N TYR A 510 8.10 0.52 14.84
CA TYR A 510 9.54 0.30 14.76
C TYR A 510 10.24 1.27 13.80
N LEU A 511 9.47 1.96 12.96
CA LEU A 511 10.01 2.85 11.93
C LEU A 511 10.68 4.06 12.56
N ASP A 512 11.95 4.28 12.21
CA ASP A 512 12.74 5.42 12.63
C ASP A 512 12.08 6.75 12.21
N PRO A 513 11.72 7.64 13.15
CA PRO A 513 11.09 8.91 12.83
C PRO A 513 11.96 9.84 11.98
N GLU A 514 13.28 9.81 12.13
CA GLU A 514 14.18 10.62 11.31
C GLU A 514 14.24 10.09 9.88
N TYR A 515 14.35 8.78 9.68
CA TYR A 515 14.28 8.16 8.36
C TYR A 515 12.91 8.41 7.69
N TYR A 516 11.83 8.30 8.46
CA TYR A 516 10.47 8.59 7.95
C TYR A 516 10.34 10.04 7.45
N ARG A 517 10.94 11.00 8.14
CA ARG A 517 10.90 12.43 7.77
C ARG A 517 11.81 12.79 6.60
N ASN A 518 13.02 12.20 6.55
CA ASN A 518 14.08 12.64 5.66
C ASN A 518 14.29 11.74 4.46
N TYR A 519 13.66 10.55 4.43
CA TYR A 519 13.85 9.51 3.41
C TYR A 519 15.31 9.06 3.24
N GLN A 520 16.13 9.29 4.27
CA GLN A 520 17.55 8.93 4.33
C GLN A 520 17.73 7.70 5.20
N LEU A 521 17.78 6.53 4.59
CA LEU A 521 18.03 5.27 5.28
C LEU A 521 19.52 5.16 5.65
N THR A 522 19.81 4.81 6.91
CA THR A 522 21.16 4.56 7.42
C THR A 522 21.15 3.33 8.33
N ASP A 523 22.34 2.87 8.77
CA ASP A 523 22.50 1.88 9.84
C ASP A 523 21.76 2.27 11.13
N LYS A 524 21.70 3.58 11.42
CA LYS A 524 21.03 4.13 12.61
C LYS A 524 19.50 3.97 12.59
N SER A 525 18.93 3.72 11.42
CA SER A 525 17.50 3.40 11.31
C SER A 525 17.21 1.99 11.85
N ASP A 526 18.10 1.01 11.59
CA ASP A 526 18.01 -0.32 12.20
C ASP A 526 18.27 -0.27 13.71
N VAL A 527 19.19 0.62 14.16
CA VAL A 527 19.44 0.84 15.60
C VAL A 527 18.17 1.32 16.31
N TYR A 528 17.43 2.25 15.71
CA TYR A 528 16.16 2.70 16.27
C TYR A 528 15.16 1.55 16.39
N SER A 529 14.94 0.81 15.29
CA SER A 529 14.03 -0.34 15.27
C SER A 529 14.44 -1.41 16.29
N TYR A 530 15.74 -1.65 16.42
CA TYR A 530 16.29 -2.55 17.43
C TYR A 530 16.06 -2.03 18.87
N GLY A 531 16.14 -0.72 19.09
CA GLY A 531 15.77 -0.09 20.38
C GLY A 531 14.35 -0.44 20.79
N VAL A 532 13.39 -0.44 19.84
CA VAL A 532 12.01 -0.88 20.11
C VAL A 532 11.96 -2.35 20.51
N VAL A 533 12.76 -3.23 19.85
CA VAL A 533 12.84 -4.66 20.21
C VAL A 533 13.40 -4.83 21.63
N LEU A 534 14.38 -4.02 22.05
CA LEU A 534 14.87 -4.05 23.43
C LEU A 534 13.75 -3.70 24.42
N LEU A 535 12.92 -2.70 24.10
CA LEU A 535 11.78 -2.38 24.96
C LEU A 535 10.71 -3.51 24.98
N GLU A 536 10.48 -4.21 23.87
CA GLU A 536 9.59 -5.39 23.86
C GLU A 536 10.17 -6.51 24.74
N LEU A 537 11.47 -6.77 24.68
CA LEU A 537 12.16 -7.75 25.53
C LEU A 537 12.07 -7.40 27.03
N LEU A 538 12.10 -6.10 27.34
CA LEU A 538 12.03 -5.62 28.72
C LEU A 538 10.60 -5.70 29.29
N THR A 539 9.61 -5.32 28.47
CA THR A 539 8.25 -5.06 28.94
C THR A 539 7.25 -6.17 28.60
N SER A 540 7.58 -7.05 27.66
CA SER A 540 6.65 -7.97 26.99
C SER A 540 5.41 -7.28 26.40
N GLN A 541 5.51 -5.99 26.09
CA GLN A 541 4.42 -5.22 25.51
C GLN A 541 4.66 -5.00 24.02
N LYS A 542 3.56 -4.94 23.24
CA LYS A 542 3.63 -4.71 21.78
C LYS A 542 4.14 -3.31 21.46
N ALA A 543 4.90 -3.17 20.36
CA ALA A 543 5.39 -1.88 19.87
C ALA A 543 4.27 -0.85 19.62
N ILE A 544 3.11 -1.30 19.15
CA ILE A 544 1.87 -0.52 19.05
C ILE A 544 0.75 -1.25 19.77
N ASP A 545 0.08 -0.55 20.66
CA ASP A 545 -1.09 -1.06 21.37
C ASP A 545 -2.11 0.06 21.57
N PHE A 546 -3.24 -0.05 20.86
CA PHE A 546 -4.33 0.92 20.90
C PHE A 546 -5.19 0.83 22.17
N SER A 547 -4.94 -0.14 23.04
CA SER A 547 -5.60 -0.24 24.34
C SER A 547 -4.96 0.66 25.41
N ARG A 548 -3.75 1.15 25.17
CA ARG A 548 -3.09 2.14 26.04
C ARG A 548 -3.68 3.53 25.82
N ASP A 549 -3.47 4.42 26.77
CA ASP A 549 -3.85 5.84 26.68
C ASP A 549 -3.28 6.48 25.42
N GLN A 550 -3.93 7.54 24.91
CA GLN A 550 -3.57 8.16 23.63
C GLN A 550 -2.08 8.52 23.50
N ASP A 551 -1.45 8.95 24.59
CA ASP A 551 -0.03 9.29 24.63
C ASP A 551 0.88 8.06 24.78
N GLY A 552 0.31 6.89 25.07
CA GLY A 552 1.03 5.64 25.31
C GLY A 552 0.91 4.59 24.19
N VAL A 553 0.17 4.84 23.12
CA VAL A 553 -0.06 3.89 22.02
C VAL A 553 1.26 3.33 21.45
N ASN A 554 2.27 4.15 21.31
CA ASN A 554 3.62 3.77 20.87
C ASN A 554 4.48 3.40 22.09
N LEU A 555 5.06 2.19 22.08
CA LEU A 555 5.86 1.67 23.19
C LEU A 555 7.10 2.53 23.49
N ALA A 556 7.79 3.03 22.48
CA ALA A 556 8.98 3.87 22.68
C ALA A 556 8.61 5.16 23.42
N ILE A 557 7.50 5.79 23.08
CA ILE A 557 7.00 6.98 23.75
C ILE A 557 6.56 6.63 25.19
N TYR A 558 5.76 5.57 25.34
CA TYR A 558 5.23 5.10 26.61
C TYR A 558 6.33 4.85 27.64
N VAL A 559 7.36 4.08 27.25
CA VAL A 559 8.48 3.75 28.14
C VAL A 559 9.35 4.99 28.42
N SER A 560 9.59 5.85 27.42
CA SER A 560 10.38 7.08 27.61
C SER A 560 9.73 8.02 28.63
N VAL A 561 8.40 8.20 28.59
CA VAL A 561 7.68 9.03 29.55
C VAL A 561 7.77 8.45 30.96
N ARG A 562 7.60 7.12 31.14
CA ARG A 562 7.69 6.44 32.43
C ARG A 562 9.10 6.48 33.01
N ALA A 563 10.13 6.32 32.14
CA ALA A 563 11.52 6.43 32.55
C ALA A 563 11.85 7.85 33.05
N ASN A 564 11.41 8.89 32.36
CA ASN A 564 11.61 10.29 32.78
C ASN A 564 10.90 10.64 34.10
N ASN A 565 9.81 9.96 34.41
CA ASN A 565 9.05 10.12 35.65
C ASN A 565 9.57 9.22 36.80
N GLY A 566 10.65 8.46 36.61
CA GLY A 566 11.19 7.54 37.60
C GLY A 566 10.36 6.27 37.83
N ALA A 567 9.32 6.02 37.01
CA ALA A 567 8.37 4.93 37.13
C ALA A 567 8.76 3.70 36.29
N ILE A 568 10.04 3.39 36.20
CA ILE A 568 10.60 2.34 35.33
C ILE A 568 10.01 0.96 35.67
N MET A 569 9.89 0.65 36.97
CA MET A 569 9.43 -0.66 37.42
C MET A 569 7.97 -0.96 37.07
N GLU A 570 7.18 0.07 36.72
CA GLU A 570 5.79 -0.10 36.28
C GLU A 570 5.70 -0.68 34.85
N VAL A 571 6.73 -0.51 34.04
CA VAL A 571 6.74 -0.94 32.63
C VAL A 571 7.46 -2.27 32.40
N VAL A 572 8.34 -2.67 33.33
CA VAL A 572 9.07 -3.93 33.25
C VAL A 572 8.12 -5.10 33.42
N ASP A 573 8.33 -6.17 32.64
CA ASP A 573 7.54 -7.40 32.75
C ASP A 573 7.67 -8.00 34.17
N GLN A 574 6.59 -7.92 34.95
CA GLN A 574 6.57 -8.38 36.34
C GLN A 574 6.87 -9.87 36.52
N ARG A 575 6.73 -10.67 35.46
CA ARG A 575 7.06 -12.10 35.46
C ARG A 575 8.57 -12.35 35.56
N LEU A 576 9.41 -11.34 35.29
CA LEU A 576 10.86 -11.40 35.45
C LEU A 576 11.27 -11.45 36.93
N PHE A 577 10.34 -11.12 37.84
CA PHE A 577 10.59 -11.08 39.28
C PHE A 577 9.82 -12.20 39.97
N SER A 578 10.54 -13.10 40.62
CA SER A 578 9.89 -14.18 41.42
C SER A 578 9.52 -13.74 42.84
N LYS A 579 10.12 -12.68 43.36
CA LYS A 579 9.90 -11.92 44.62
C LYS A 579 10.73 -10.64 44.54
N GLU A 580 11.35 -10.13 45.57
CA GLU A 580 12.28 -9.00 45.44
C GLU A 580 13.44 -9.33 44.50
N PRO A 581 13.66 -8.57 43.40
CA PRO A 581 14.74 -8.85 42.45
C PRO A 581 16.09 -8.68 43.13
N ALA A 582 17.00 -9.64 42.91
CA ALA A 582 18.39 -9.51 43.35
C ALA A 582 19.01 -8.23 42.76
N GLY A 583 19.91 -7.59 43.50
CA GLY A 583 20.48 -6.29 43.13
C GLY A 583 21.12 -6.25 41.74
N ASN A 584 21.77 -7.36 41.31
CA ASN A 584 22.36 -7.52 39.98
C ASN A 584 21.31 -7.57 38.86
N ILE A 585 20.15 -8.22 39.11
CA ILE A 585 19.05 -8.24 38.15
C ILE A 585 18.52 -6.82 37.95
N LEU A 586 18.27 -6.08 39.02
CA LEU A 586 17.77 -4.71 38.94
C LEU A 586 18.78 -3.77 38.26
N ALA A 587 20.09 -3.93 38.57
CA ALA A 587 21.15 -3.16 37.92
C ALA A 587 21.19 -3.44 36.40
N SER A 588 21.16 -4.72 36.02
CA SER A 588 21.17 -5.13 34.60
C SER A 588 19.92 -4.62 33.85
N ILE A 589 18.74 -4.62 34.46
CA ILE A 589 17.51 -4.07 33.88
C ILE A 589 17.61 -2.56 33.65
N LYS A 590 18.18 -1.82 34.59
CA LYS A 590 18.37 -0.35 34.44
C LYS A 590 19.31 -0.05 33.28
N LEU A 591 20.48 -0.72 33.21
CA LEU A 591 21.43 -0.56 32.11
C LEU A 591 20.83 -0.95 30.77
N PHE A 592 20.04 -2.02 30.72
CA PHE A 592 19.35 -2.47 29.51
C PHE A 592 18.33 -1.46 29.02
N LEU A 593 17.57 -0.85 29.94
CA LEU A 593 16.65 0.24 29.58
C LEU A 593 17.38 1.47 29.04
N GLU A 594 18.47 1.88 29.70
CA GLU A 594 19.31 3.01 29.26
C GLU A 594 19.84 2.77 27.85
N LEU A 595 20.30 1.56 27.55
CA LEU A 595 20.74 1.15 26.22
C LEU A 595 19.59 1.24 25.21
N GLY A 596 18.40 0.73 25.55
CA GLY A 596 17.21 0.82 24.71
C GLY A 596 16.84 2.26 24.39
N LEU A 597 16.82 3.15 25.40
CA LEU A 597 16.55 4.57 25.22
C LEU A 597 17.64 5.30 24.42
N ALA A 598 18.91 4.89 24.56
CA ALA A 598 20.01 5.43 23.75
C ALA A 598 19.83 5.08 22.25
N CYS A 599 19.34 3.88 21.94
CA CYS A 599 19.01 3.48 20.56
C CYS A 599 17.83 4.28 19.98
N LEU A 600 16.93 4.76 20.83
CA LEU A 600 15.69 5.48 20.43
C LEU A 600 15.86 7.01 20.37
N ARG A 601 17.06 7.55 20.55
CA ARG A 601 17.30 8.99 20.45
C ARG A 601 16.78 9.55 19.14
N GLU A 602 16.21 10.75 19.18
CA GLU A 602 15.55 11.36 18.02
C GLU A 602 16.53 11.55 16.85
N LYS A 603 17.72 12.12 17.14
CA LYS A 603 18.75 12.33 16.11
C LYS A 603 19.59 11.07 15.90
N LYS A 604 19.70 10.62 14.65
CA LYS A 604 20.50 9.44 14.28
C LYS A 604 21.95 9.53 14.74
N GLY A 605 22.55 10.73 14.75
CA GLY A 605 23.93 10.93 15.19
C GLY A 605 24.16 10.65 16.68
N ASP A 606 23.12 10.74 17.50
CA ASP A 606 23.20 10.53 18.95
C ASP A 606 22.99 9.05 19.34
N ARG A 607 22.57 8.20 18.38
CA ARG A 607 22.38 6.77 18.60
C ARG A 607 23.71 6.03 18.54
N PRO A 608 23.94 4.99 19.38
CA PRO A 608 25.15 4.16 19.30
C PRO A 608 25.22 3.44 17.92
N ALA A 609 26.40 2.95 17.53
CA ALA A 609 26.50 1.98 16.46
C ALA A 609 26.18 0.57 17.01
N MET A 610 25.75 -0.37 16.15
CA MET A 610 25.41 -1.72 16.63
C MET A 610 26.58 -2.44 17.33
N LYS A 611 27.84 -2.18 16.92
CA LYS A 611 29.02 -2.70 17.60
C LYS A 611 29.14 -2.22 19.06
N ASP A 612 28.78 -0.96 19.31
CA ASP A 612 28.81 -0.38 20.65
C ASP A 612 27.67 -0.99 21.50
N VAL A 613 26.50 -1.22 20.88
CA VAL A 613 25.37 -1.91 21.50
C VAL A 613 25.75 -3.34 21.93
N VAL A 614 26.50 -4.07 21.11
CA VAL A 614 27.01 -5.41 21.45
C VAL A 614 27.94 -5.34 22.68
N GLN A 615 28.83 -4.36 22.76
CA GLN A 615 29.72 -4.18 23.89
C GLN A 615 28.96 -3.88 25.20
N GLU A 616 27.97 -2.98 25.13
CA GLU A 616 27.12 -2.67 26.27
C GLU A 616 26.31 -3.88 26.75
N LEU A 617 25.77 -4.69 25.81
CA LEU A 617 25.07 -5.93 26.18
C LEU A 617 25.98 -6.95 26.86
N HIS A 618 27.25 -7.06 26.44
CA HIS A 618 28.23 -7.88 27.15
C HIS A 618 28.47 -7.37 28.58
N CYS A 619 28.61 -6.05 28.76
CA CYS A 619 28.74 -5.47 30.11
C CYS A 619 27.50 -5.75 30.98
N ILE A 620 26.29 -5.61 30.40
CA ILE A 620 25.04 -5.91 31.12
C ILE A 620 24.95 -7.37 31.55
N ILE A 621 25.36 -8.31 30.68
CA ILE A 621 25.40 -9.73 31.00
C ILE A 621 26.43 -9.99 32.11
N GLN A 622 27.62 -9.37 32.09
CA GLN A 622 28.60 -9.47 33.15
C GLN A 622 28.06 -8.97 34.50
N VAL A 623 27.34 -7.82 34.49
CA VAL A 623 26.66 -7.31 35.71
C VAL A 623 25.65 -8.31 36.24
N LEU A 624 24.90 -8.98 35.38
CA LEU A 624 23.95 -10.04 35.80
C LEU A 624 24.65 -11.26 36.40
N ASP A 625 25.78 -11.71 35.78
CA ASP A 625 26.49 -12.92 36.21
C ASP A 625 27.40 -12.68 37.42
N HIS A 626 27.77 -11.41 37.74
CA HIS A 626 28.49 -11.09 38.96
C HIS A 626 27.52 -11.09 40.15
N GLU A 627 27.68 -11.99 41.08
CA GLU A 627 27.06 -11.86 42.41
C GLU A 627 27.55 -10.55 43.04
N VAL A 628 26.60 -9.66 43.42
CA VAL A 628 26.96 -8.52 44.25
C VAL A 628 27.47 -9.09 45.58
N VAL A 629 28.78 -9.13 45.73
CA VAL A 629 29.38 -9.39 47.03
C VAL A 629 28.91 -8.28 47.92
N GLN A 630 27.92 -8.57 48.75
CA GLN A 630 27.50 -7.65 49.83
C GLN A 630 28.66 -7.51 50.79
N ASN A 631 29.32 -6.35 50.77
CA ASN A 631 30.14 -5.87 51.90
C ASN A 631 29.22 -5.28 52.95
#